data_0effdf9fb310bf0eda5787d558002ba7
#
_entry.id   0effdf9fb310bf0eda5787d558002ba7
#
_cell.length_a   1.000
_cell.length_b   1.000
_cell.length_c   1.000
_cell.angle_alpha   90.00
_cell.angle_beta   90.00
_cell.angle_gamma   90.00
#
_symmetry.space_group_name_H-M   'P 1'
#
loop_
_entity.id
_entity.type
_entity.pdbx_description
1 polymer ?
#
loop_
_entity_poly.entity_id
_entity_poly.type
_entity_poly.pdbx_seq_one_letter_code
_entity_poly.pdbx_strand_id
1 'polypeptide(L)'
;MRIGHGYDVHKLAEKRKLIIGGVEIEYSLGLLGHSDADVLLHAIMDSLLGAAALGDIGKHFPDSDKRYKGISSVELLKKVADILDENNYIIENIDATVIAQKPKLAPYIEKMKEVICDTLSISSNQLNIKATTEEGLGFTGDESGIAAHSVCLLNSVRDAFYVNPTVRDCRSCGGCQNKI
;
A
#
# COMPACT_ATOMS: atom_id res chain seq x y z
N MET A 1 7.90 12.15 -10.15
CA MET A 1 8.00 10.99 -9.23
C MET A 1 7.85 11.43 -7.80
N ARG A 2 7.17 10.66 -6.94
CA ARG A 2 6.87 10.98 -5.53
C ARG A 2 7.04 9.71 -4.70
N ILE A 3 7.67 9.80 -3.54
CA ILE A 3 7.88 8.69 -2.61
C ILE A 3 6.97 8.88 -1.40
N GLY A 4 6.33 7.81 -0.95
CA GLY A 4 5.59 7.76 0.29
C GLY A 4 6.06 6.61 1.17
N HIS A 5 5.94 6.80 2.48
CA HIS A 5 6.18 5.78 3.48
C HIS A 5 4.94 5.64 4.36
N GLY A 6 4.53 4.42 4.62
CA GLY A 6 3.47 4.07 5.54
C GLY A 6 3.98 3.12 6.62
N TYR A 7 3.45 3.27 7.80
CA TYR A 7 3.69 2.40 8.95
C TYR A 7 2.38 2.19 9.70
N ASP A 8 2.09 0.95 10.03
CA ASP A 8 0.96 0.62 10.89
C ASP A 8 1.31 -0.50 11.86
N VAL A 9 0.60 -0.57 12.96
CA VAL A 9 0.75 -1.57 14.00
C VAL A 9 -0.58 -1.89 14.66
N HIS A 10 -0.85 -3.18 14.82
CA HIS A 10 -2.04 -3.66 15.52
C HIS A 10 -1.67 -4.69 16.58
N LYS A 11 -2.38 -4.61 17.71
CA LYS A 11 -2.26 -5.57 18.82
C LYS A 11 -2.88 -6.91 18.43
N LEU A 12 -2.24 -8.01 18.76
CA LEU A 12 -2.83 -9.35 18.71
C LEU A 12 -3.83 -9.58 19.86
N ALA A 13 -4.96 -10.18 19.53
CA ALA A 13 -6.05 -10.43 20.48
C ALA A 13 -6.79 -11.73 20.15
N GLU A 14 -7.36 -12.35 21.18
CA GLU A 14 -8.24 -13.52 21.02
C GLU A 14 -9.57 -13.16 20.35
N LYS A 15 -10.22 -14.17 19.79
CA LYS A 15 -11.57 -14.07 19.16
C LYS A 15 -11.63 -13.08 17.99
N ARG A 16 -10.51 -12.86 17.35
CA ARG A 16 -10.38 -12.10 16.10
C ARG A 16 -9.77 -12.99 15.02
N LYS A 17 -10.19 -12.79 13.78
CA LYS A 17 -9.53 -13.39 12.62
C LYS A 17 -8.22 -12.63 12.35
N LEU A 18 -7.19 -13.35 11.94
CA LEU A 18 -5.97 -12.74 11.44
C LEU A 18 -6.12 -12.52 9.93
N ILE A 19 -6.20 -11.26 9.51
CA ILE A 19 -6.27 -10.88 8.09
C ILE A 19 -5.06 -10.01 7.80
N ILE A 20 -4.26 -10.40 6.81
CA ILE A 20 -3.08 -9.63 6.35
C ILE A 20 -3.04 -9.69 4.82
N GLY A 21 -2.93 -8.53 4.18
CA GLY A 21 -2.93 -8.40 2.73
C GLY A 21 -4.24 -8.89 2.08
N GLY A 22 -5.38 -8.75 2.76
CA GLY A 22 -6.68 -9.24 2.34
C GLY A 22 -6.87 -10.75 2.44
N VAL A 23 -5.91 -11.47 3.04
CA VAL A 23 -5.92 -12.94 3.17
C VAL A 23 -6.15 -13.34 4.63
N GLU A 24 -7.16 -14.20 4.87
CA GLU A 24 -7.38 -14.79 6.19
C GLU A 24 -6.31 -15.87 6.45
N ILE A 25 -5.58 -15.73 7.55
CA ILE A 25 -4.49 -16.61 7.96
C ILE A 25 -4.97 -17.44 9.16
N GLU A 26 -4.79 -18.76 9.09
CA GLU A 26 -5.13 -19.63 10.19
C GLU A 26 -4.17 -19.43 11.36
N TYR A 27 -4.69 -18.78 12.42
CA TYR A 27 -3.95 -18.51 13.65
C TYR A 27 -4.90 -18.33 14.83
N SER A 28 -4.42 -18.60 16.05
CA SER A 28 -5.24 -18.53 17.28
C SER A 28 -5.59 -17.11 17.70
N LEU A 29 -4.83 -16.12 17.26
CA LEU A 29 -5.01 -14.70 17.53
C LEU A 29 -5.24 -13.95 16.22
N GLY A 30 -5.94 -12.80 16.30
CA GLY A 30 -6.08 -11.89 15.17
C GLY A 30 -5.81 -10.46 15.60
N LEU A 31 -5.79 -9.54 14.65
CA LEU A 31 -5.45 -8.14 14.91
C LEU A 31 -6.67 -7.36 15.43
N LEU A 32 -6.44 -6.50 16.39
CA LEU A 32 -7.45 -5.64 17.01
C LEU A 32 -7.46 -4.27 16.35
N GLY A 33 -8.58 -3.87 15.78
CA GLY A 33 -8.79 -2.56 15.17
C GLY A 33 -10.25 -2.28 14.88
N HIS A 34 -10.53 -1.10 14.32
CA HIS A 34 -11.88 -0.65 13.98
C HIS A 34 -12.44 -1.36 12.74
N SER A 35 -11.61 -1.57 11.73
CA SER A 35 -11.87 -2.36 10.50
C SER A 35 -11.58 -3.85 10.75
N ASP A 36 -11.18 -4.59 9.75
CA ASP A 36 -10.59 -5.92 9.86
C ASP A 36 -9.15 -5.90 10.40
N ALA A 37 -8.57 -4.71 10.63
CA ALA A 37 -7.23 -4.47 11.17
C ALA A 37 -6.10 -5.07 10.32
N ASP A 38 -6.24 -5.04 9.00
CA ASP A 38 -5.19 -5.50 8.08
C ASP A 38 -4.02 -4.51 8.07
N VAL A 39 -3.04 -4.78 8.90
CA VAL A 39 -1.86 -3.93 9.11
C VAL A 39 -1.05 -3.69 7.85
N LEU A 40 -1.00 -4.67 6.92
CA LEU A 40 -0.27 -4.54 5.66
C LEU A 40 -0.99 -3.58 4.71
N LEU A 41 -2.30 -3.74 4.55
CA LEU A 41 -3.09 -2.86 3.69
C LEU A 41 -3.13 -1.44 4.23
N HIS A 42 -3.20 -1.24 5.55
CA HIS A 42 -3.13 0.08 6.17
C HIS A 42 -1.80 0.78 5.87
N ALA A 43 -0.67 0.09 6.05
CA ALA A 43 0.65 0.65 5.73
C ALA A 43 0.79 0.99 4.22
N ILE A 44 0.25 0.15 3.34
CA ILE A 44 0.24 0.41 1.89
C ILE A 44 -0.60 1.65 1.58
N MET A 45 -1.82 1.75 2.10
CA MET A 45 -2.71 2.90 1.89
C MET A 45 -2.06 4.20 2.37
N ASP A 46 -1.43 4.20 3.54
CA ASP A 46 -0.75 5.38 4.08
C ASP A 46 0.45 5.78 3.23
N SER A 47 1.22 4.82 2.70
CA SER A 47 2.32 5.14 1.79
C SER A 47 1.82 5.79 0.50
N LEU A 48 0.73 5.30 -0.07
CA LEU A 48 0.13 5.82 -1.30
C LEU A 48 -0.45 7.22 -1.11
N LEU A 49 -1.26 7.42 -0.07
CA LEU A 49 -1.85 8.73 0.27
C LEU A 49 -0.77 9.75 0.63
N GLY A 50 0.24 9.33 1.40
CA GLY A 50 1.38 10.17 1.76
C GLY A 50 2.20 10.62 0.55
N ALA A 51 2.50 9.71 -0.40
CA ALA A 51 3.17 10.06 -1.65
C ALA A 51 2.38 11.09 -2.47
N ALA A 52 1.05 10.94 -2.51
CA ALA A 52 0.16 11.87 -3.18
C ALA A 52 -0.01 13.21 -2.43
N ALA A 53 0.49 13.35 -1.19
CA ALA A 53 0.27 14.48 -0.28
C ALA A 53 -1.22 14.70 0.07
N LEU A 54 -1.96 13.61 0.19
CA LEU A 54 -3.41 13.62 0.49
C LEU A 54 -3.73 13.34 1.97
N GLY A 55 -2.70 13.17 2.81
CA GLY A 55 -2.83 12.84 4.23
C GLY A 55 -2.67 11.35 4.48
N ASP A 56 -3.49 10.78 5.34
CA ASP A 56 -3.46 9.41 5.81
C ASP A 56 -4.85 8.74 5.75
N ILE A 57 -4.91 7.44 6.05
CA ILE A 57 -6.17 6.68 6.07
C ILE A 57 -7.17 7.23 7.09
N GLY A 58 -6.71 7.75 8.23
CA GLY A 58 -7.58 8.31 9.27
C GLY A 58 -8.33 9.55 8.82
N LYS A 59 -7.74 10.35 7.91
CA LYS A 59 -8.39 11.51 7.30
C LYS A 59 -9.51 11.10 6.32
N HIS A 60 -9.31 10.03 5.56
CA HIS A 60 -10.27 9.56 4.54
C HIS A 60 -11.33 8.61 5.13
N PHE A 61 -10.96 7.82 6.13
CA PHE A 61 -11.79 6.77 6.72
C PHE A 61 -11.78 6.84 8.26
N PRO A 62 -12.30 7.93 8.84
CA PRO A 62 -12.21 8.16 10.28
C PRO A 62 -12.96 7.08 11.08
N ASP A 63 -12.37 6.61 12.17
CA ASP A 63 -12.94 5.62 13.09
C ASP A 63 -14.28 6.07 13.71
N SER A 64 -14.54 7.38 13.75
CA SER A 64 -15.82 7.94 14.20
C SER A 64 -16.98 7.66 13.23
N ASP A 65 -16.70 7.31 11.98
CA ASP A 65 -17.72 7.03 10.98
C ASP A 65 -18.13 5.54 11.04
N LYS A 66 -19.36 5.31 11.43
CA LYS A 66 -19.94 3.96 11.56
C LYS A 66 -19.93 3.15 10.25
N ARG A 67 -19.81 3.79 9.09
CA ARG A 67 -19.74 3.11 7.78
C ARG A 67 -18.50 2.24 7.64
N TYR A 68 -17.43 2.56 8.38
CA TYR A 68 -16.15 1.86 8.31
C TYR A 68 -15.96 0.81 9.42
N LYS A 69 -16.93 0.68 10.33
CA LYS A 69 -16.84 -0.32 11.40
C LYS A 69 -16.91 -1.74 10.85
N GLY A 70 -15.81 -2.50 11.02
CA GLY A 70 -15.70 -3.88 10.53
C GLY A 70 -15.60 -4.02 9.02
N ILE A 71 -15.34 -2.92 8.31
CA ILE A 71 -15.13 -2.95 6.85
C ILE A 71 -13.85 -3.73 6.51
N SER A 72 -13.86 -4.38 5.36
CA SER A 72 -12.64 -4.97 4.79
C SER A 72 -11.66 -3.89 4.34
N SER A 73 -10.39 -4.03 4.71
CA SER A 73 -9.34 -3.12 4.26
C SER A 73 -9.08 -3.21 2.76
N VAL A 74 -9.49 -4.31 2.10
CA VAL A 74 -9.48 -4.40 0.62
C VAL A 74 -10.45 -3.38 0.00
N GLU A 75 -11.63 -3.19 0.60
CA GLU A 75 -12.58 -2.18 0.14
C GLU A 75 -12.06 -0.75 0.37
N LEU A 76 -11.30 -0.53 1.45
CA LEU A 76 -10.63 0.75 1.69
C LEU A 76 -9.51 0.99 0.69
N LEU A 77 -8.70 -0.04 0.40
CA LEU A 77 -7.63 0.03 -0.60
C LEU A 77 -8.17 0.37 -1.99
N LYS A 78 -9.31 -0.21 -2.37
CA LYS A 78 -9.99 0.14 -3.63
C LYS A 78 -10.36 1.63 -3.69
N LYS A 79 -10.90 2.17 -2.59
CA LYS A 79 -11.21 3.61 -2.51
C LYS A 79 -9.94 4.48 -2.61
N VAL A 80 -8.81 4.01 -2.05
CA VAL A 80 -7.53 4.72 -2.21
C VAL A 80 -7.06 4.68 -3.66
N ALA A 81 -7.23 3.56 -4.37
CA ALA A 81 -6.96 3.50 -5.81
C ALA A 81 -7.80 4.52 -6.59
N ASP A 82 -9.12 4.59 -6.34
CA ASP A 82 -10.00 5.58 -6.96
C ASP A 82 -9.52 7.03 -6.67
N ILE A 83 -9.13 7.33 -5.43
CA ILE A 83 -8.57 8.65 -5.05
C ILE A 83 -7.29 8.97 -5.82
N LEU A 84 -6.39 8.00 -6.01
CA LEU A 84 -5.16 8.21 -6.78
C LEU A 84 -5.47 8.50 -8.26
N ASP A 85 -6.39 7.75 -8.86
CA ASP A 85 -6.82 7.93 -10.25
C ASP A 85 -7.46 9.31 -10.47
N GLU A 86 -8.36 9.73 -9.57
CA GLU A 86 -8.97 11.08 -9.60
C GLU A 86 -7.93 12.21 -9.53
N ASN A 87 -6.80 11.95 -8.84
CA ASN A 87 -5.70 12.90 -8.72
C ASN A 87 -4.60 12.70 -9.78
N ASN A 88 -4.83 11.82 -10.77
CA ASN A 88 -3.92 11.52 -11.88
C ASN A 88 -2.54 10.98 -11.43
N TYR A 89 -2.51 10.13 -10.41
CA TYR A 89 -1.32 9.41 -9.98
C TYR A 89 -1.31 7.97 -10.52
N ILE A 90 -0.12 7.49 -10.84
CA ILE A 90 0.16 6.14 -11.29
C ILE A 90 1.09 5.50 -10.27
N ILE A 91 0.77 4.28 -9.85
CA ILE A 91 1.64 3.48 -8.98
C ILE A 91 2.74 2.86 -9.83
N GLU A 92 3.98 3.23 -9.57
CA GLU A 92 5.16 2.66 -10.24
C GLU A 92 5.65 1.41 -9.51
N ASN A 93 5.72 1.48 -8.17
CA ASN A 93 6.23 0.39 -7.35
C ASN A 93 5.73 0.52 -5.90
N ILE A 94 5.54 -0.63 -5.26
CA ILE A 94 5.28 -0.76 -3.81
C ILE A 94 6.23 -1.83 -3.26
N ASP A 95 6.94 -1.52 -2.18
CA ASP A 95 7.73 -2.46 -1.41
C ASP A 95 7.26 -2.44 0.05
N ALA A 96 6.77 -3.57 0.55
CA ALA A 96 6.22 -3.68 1.89
C ALA A 96 6.90 -4.78 2.70
N THR A 97 6.98 -4.58 4.02
CA THR A 97 7.54 -5.54 4.96
C THR A 97 6.60 -5.71 6.13
N VAL A 98 6.17 -6.94 6.38
CA VAL A 98 5.42 -7.31 7.58
C VAL A 98 6.39 -7.84 8.64
N ILE A 99 6.26 -7.35 9.86
CA ILE A 99 7.08 -7.72 11.00
C ILE A 99 6.18 -8.50 11.96
N ALA A 100 6.39 -9.82 12.03
CA ALA A 100 5.59 -10.74 12.83
C ALA A 100 6.44 -11.91 13.31
N GLN A 101 6.42 -12.19 14.62
CA GLN A 101 7.09 -13.38 15.17
C GLN A 101 6.36 -14.65 14.75
N LYS A 102 5.03 -14.63 14.80
CA LYS A 102 4.11 -15.68 14.34
C LYS A 102 2.82 -15.07 13.80
N PRO A 103 2.09 -15.84 12.92
CA PRO A 103 2.48 -17.08 12.27
C PRO A 103 3.52 -16.87 11.17
N LYS A 104 4.04 -17.93 10.58
CA LYS A 104 4.91 -17.87 9.40
C LYS A 104 4.10 -17.39 8.17
N LEU A 105 4.44 -16.22 7.63
CA LEU A 105 3.68 -15.57 6.55
C LEU A 105 4.08 -16.02 5.14
N ALA A 106 5.27 -16.61 4.97
CA ALA A 106 5.79 -17.01 3.67
C ALA A 106 4.81 -17.80 2.77
N PRO A 107 3.98 -18.74 3.29
CA PRO A 107 3.03 -19.47 2.45
C PRO A 107 1.88 -18.63 1.89
N TYR A 108 1.63 -17.44 2.45
CA TYR A 108 0.50 -16.58 2.12
C TYR A 108 0.88 -15.40 1.22
N ILE A 109 2.19 -15.10 1.07
CA ILE A 109 2.67 -13.88 0.39
C ILE A 109 2.16 -13.80 -1.05
N GLU A 110 2.23 -14.88 -1.83
CA GLU A 110 1.76 -14.85 -3.22
C GLU A 110 0.26 -14.55 -3.31
N LYS A 111 -0.53 -15.11 -2.39
CA LYS A 111 -1.97 -14.82 -2.33
C LYS A 111 -2.27 -13.37 -1.94
N MET A 112 -1.50 -12.81 -0.99
CA MET A 112 -1.59 -11.38 -0.64
C MET A 112 -1.26 -10.50 -1.84
N LYS A 113 -0.21 -10.85 -2.61
CA LYS A 113 0.17 -10.13 -3.83
C LYS A 113 -0.95 -10.14 -4.87
N GLU A 114 -1.57 -11.31 -5.12
CA GLU A 114 -2.71 -11.41 -6.04
C GLU A 114 -3.83 -10.45 -5.62
N VAL A 115 -4.28 -10.50 -4.36
CA VAL A 115 -5.38 -9.66 -3.86
C VAL A 115 -5.06 -8.18 -4.01
N ILE A 116 -3.84 -7.76 -3.65
CA ILE A 116 -3.45 -6.35 -3.70
C ILE A 116 -3.28 -5.87 -5.15
N CYS A 117 -2.63 -6.65 -6.00
CA CYS A 117 -2.44 -6.29 -7.40
C CYS A 117 -3.77 -6.18 -8.15
N ASP A 118 -4.69 -7.11 -7.93
CA ASP A 118 -6.03 -7.07 -8.52
C ASP A 118 -6.81 -5.83 -8.04
N THR A 119 -6.73 -5.51 -6.73
CA THR A 119 -7.42 -4.36 -6.13
C THR A 119 -6.89 -3.02 -6.66
N LEU A 120 -5.56 -2.90 -6.81
CA LEU A 120 -4.90 -1.70 -7.30
C LEU A 120 -4.77 -1.64 -8.83
N SER A 121 -5.17 -2.69 -9.54
CA SER A 121 -5.02 -2.84 -11.00
C SER A 121 -3.56 -2.65 -11.45
N ILE A 122 -2.61 -3.22 -10.70
CA ILE A 122 -1.17 -3.17 -11.00
C ILE A 122 -0.62 -4.56 -11.33
N SER A 123 0.51 -4.59 -12.03
CA SER A 123 1.22 -5.83 -12.36
C SER A 123 1.97 -6.39 -11.15
N SER A 124 2.13 -7.70 -11.07
CA SER A 124 2.80 -8.38 -9.96
C SER A 124 4.26 -7.96 -9.74
N ASN A 125 4.93 -7.46 -10.78
CA ASN A 125 6.29 -6.93 -10.69
C ASN A 125 6.38 -5.52 -10.09
N GLN A 126 5.25 -4.84 -9.88
CA GLN A 126 5.18 -3.53 -9.22
C GLN A 126 4.98 -3.65 -7.71
N LEU A 127 4.71 -4.85 -7.19
CA LEU A 127 4.52 -5.11 -5.76
C LEU A 127 5.49 -6.16 -5.25
N ASN A 128 6.21 -5.82 -4.19
CA ASN A 128 6.98 -6.78 -3.41
C ASN A 128 6.50 -6.81 -1.96
N ILE A 129 6.36 -8.00 -1.39
CA ILE A 129 5.99 -8.22 0.02
C ILE A 129 7.06 -9.10 0.66
N LYS A 130 7.60 -8.64 1.78
CA LYS A 130 8.56 -9.37 2.61
C LYS A 130 7.98 -9.58 4.00
N ALA A 131 8.38 -10.64 4.66
CA ALA A 131 8.09 -10.86 6.08
C ALA A 131 9.37 -11.12 6.84
N THR A 132 9.47 -10.59 8.05
CA THR A 132 10.61 -10.77 8.95
C THR A 132 10.12 -10.92 10.38
N THR A 133 10.99 -11.45 11.25
CA THR A 133 10.85 -11.41 12.71
C THR A 133 11.76 -10.33 13.28
N GLU A 134 11.57 -9.97 14.54
CA GLU A 134 12.53 -9.18 15.32
C GLU A 134 13.32 -10.04 16.33
N GLU A 135 13.45 -11.35 16.04
CA GLU A 135 14.26 -12.30 16.83
C GLU A 135 13.91 -12.29 18.33
N GLY A 136 12.61 -12.15 18.64
CA GLY A 136 12.12 -12.10 20.03
C GLY A 136 12.24 -10.74 20.69
N LEU A 137 12.64 -9.69 19.98
CA LEU A 137 12.78 -8.35 20.52
C LEU A 137 11.51 -7.51 20.31
N GLY A 138 11.20 -6.66 21.28
CA GLY A 138 10.09 -5.71 21.20
C GLY A 138 8.72 -6.37 21.16
N PHE A 139 7.69 -5.56 20.88
CA PHE A 139 6.27 -5.98 20.90
C PHE A 139 5.90 -6.93 19.76
N THR A 140 6.64 -6.93 18.68
CA THR A 140 6.43 -7.91 17.59
C THR A 140 7.11 -9.23 17.94
N GLY A 141 8.29 -9.17 18.58
CA GLY A 141 9.04 -10.34 18.99
C GLY A 141 8.40 -11.11 20.17
N ASP A 142 7.71 -10.43 21.08
CA ASP A 142 6.96 -11.05 22.18
C ASP A 142 5.51 -11.47 21.80
N GLU A 143 5.16 -11.34 20.52
CA GLU A 143 3.83 -11.67 19.97
C GLU A 143 2.69 -10.81 20.53
N SER A 144 2.99 -9.60 21.02
CA SER A 144 1.97 -8.64 21.47
C SER A 144 1.25 -7.96 20.29
N GLY A 145 1.91 -7.87 19.13
CA GLY A 145 1.36 -7.23 17.95
C GLY A 145 2.09 -7.60 16.66
N ILE A 146 1.57 -7.10 15.56
CA ILE A 146 2.19 -7.19 14.22
C ILE A 146 2.30 -5.76 13.69
N ALA A 147 3.44 -5.45 13.06
CA ALA A 147 3.67 -4.18 12.39
C ALA A 147 3.90 -4.39 10.89
N ALA A 148 3.68 -3.34 10.12
CA ALA A 148 4.02 -3.31 8.70
C ALA A 148 4.60 -1.96 8.30
N HIS A 149 5.55 -2.00 7.39
CA HIS A 149 6.08 -0.85 6.68
C HIS A 149 5.77 -0.98 5.19
N SER A 150 5.51 0.14 4.55
CA SER A 150 5.38 0.21 3.11
C SER A 150 6.11 1.44 2.58
N VAL A 151 6.78 1.29 1.46
CA VAL A 151 7.31 2.40 0.67
C VAL A 151 6.71 2.28 -0.73
N CYS A 152 6.24 3.38 -1.28
CA CYS A 152 5.75 3.42 -2.65
C CYS A 152 6.42 4.51 -3.47
N LEU A 153 6.44 4.30 -4.77
CA LEU A 153 6.79 5.29 -5.77
C LEU A 153 5.56 5.58 -6.63
N LEU A 154 5.13 6.83 -6.63
CA LEU A 154 4.09 7.32 -7.54
C LEU A 154 4.70 8.18 -8.64
N ASN A 155 4.09 8.13 -9.80
CA ASN A 155 4.30 9.09 -10.88
C ASN A 155 3.00 9.86 -11.14
N SER A 156 3.08 11.07 -11.69
CA SER A 156 1.89 11.74 -12.18
C SER A 156 1.73 11.48 -13.67
N VAL A 157 0.48 11.42 -14.14
CA VAL A 157 0.20 11.30 -15.58
C VAL A 157 0.92 12.41 -16.36
N ARG A 158 1.02 13.62 -15.79
CA ARG A 158 1.75 14.74 -16.40
C ARG A 158 3.23 14.43 -16.57
N ASP A 159 3.89 13.88 -15.50
CA ASP A 159 5.31 13.57 -15.54
C ASP A 159 5.60 12.39 -16.50
N ALA A 160 4.70 11.42 -16.60
CA ALA A 160 4.84 10.29 -17.53
C ALA A 160 4.89 10.76 -18.99
N PHE A 161 4.14 11.79 -19.37
CA PHE A 161 4.21 12.40 -20.69
C PHE A 161 5.50 13.19 -20.95
N TYR A 162 6.13 13.72 -19.89
CA TYR A 162 7.41 14.46 -20.04
C TYR A 162 8.63 13.52 -20.10
N VAL A 163 8.57 12.35 -19.47
CA VAL A 163 9.66 11.35 -19.49
C VAL A 163 9.71 10.58 -20.82
N ASN A 164 8.62 10.58 -21.58
CA ASN A 164 8.58 10.08 -22.96
C ASN A 164 8.24 11.24 -23.92
N PRO A 165 9.09 12.23 -24.09
CA PRO A 165 9.02 13.02 -25.27
C PRO A 165 9.37 12.03 -26.40
N THR A 166 8.39 11.45 -27.07
CA THR A 166 8.60 11.08 -28.46
C THR A 166 9.37 12.26 -29.02
N VAL A 167 10.64 12.02 -29.31
CA VAL A 167 11.58 13.00 -29.85
C VAL A 167 10.79 13.93 -30.74
N ARG A 168 10.51 15.14 -30.26
CA ARG A 168 10.02 16.17 -31.16
C ARG A 168 11.18 16.37 -32.11
N ASP A 169 11.10 15.65 -33.22
CA ASP A 169 12.05 15.83 -34.31
C ASP A 169 12.00 17.32 -34.64
N CYS A 170 13.03 18.04 -34.20
CA CYS A 170 13.16 19.46 -34.46
C CYS A 170 13.13 19.76 -35.97
N ARG A 171 13.20 18.72 -36.83
CA ARG A 171 13.06 18.83 -38.28
C ARG A 171 11.62 19.13 -38.75
N SER A 172 10.59 18.91 -37.88
CA SER A 172 9.19 19.20 -38.19
C SER A 172 8.67 20.53 -37.61
N CYS A 173 9.48 21.22 -36.81
CA CYS A 173 9.15 22.48 -36.19
C CYS A 173 9.54 23.64 -37.13
N GLY A 174 8.58 24.16 -37.91
CA GLY A 174 8.77 25.27 -38.85
C GLY A 174 9.25 26.61 -38.27
N GLY A 175 9.67 26.63 -36.98
CA GLY A 175 10.18 27.83 -36.29
C GLY A 175 11.69 27.90 -36.09
N CYS A 176 12.47 26.82 -36.39
CA CYS A 176 13.91 26.80 -36.14
C CYS A 176 14.75 27.09 -37.37
N GLN A 177 14.18 27.49 -38.49
CA GLN A 177 14.93 27.67 -39.77
C GLN A 177 15.63 29.02 -39.94
N ASN A 178 15.61 29.91 -38.96
CA ASN A 178 16.32 31.18 -39.12
C ASN A 178 16.94 31.65 -37.79
N LYS A 179 18.06 31.10 -37.42
CA LYS A 179 19.09 31.77 -36.57
C LYS A 179 20.40 30.97 -36.64
N ILE A 180 21.16 31.23 -37.66
CA ILE A 180 22.62 31.19 -37.66
C ILE A 180 23.09 32.58 -38.08
#